data_858a719fde1d584bf4777f62ad60c394
#
_entry.id   858a719fde1d584bf4777f62ad60c394
#
_cell.length_a   1.000
_cell.length_b   1.000
_cell.length_c   1.000
_cell.angle_alpha   90.00
_cell.angle_beta   90.00
_cell.angle_gamma   90.00
#
_symmetry.space_group_name_H-M   'P 1'
#
loop_
_entity.id
_entity.type
_entity.pdbx_description
1 polymer ?
#
loop_
_entity_poly.entity_id
_entity_poly.type
_entity_poly.pdbx_seq_one_letter_code
_entity_poly.pdbx_strand_id
1 'polypeptide(L)'
;MVFNVMKDGAVADGNTDNSKVFQNVFNKACQSEGRNLVLIPRGTYMLAPIVLKGPCKGQVEFHIIGTLKALIDETSTVDINHWITFQYVDRLVLSGGGKLDGQGPSAWDDNTCSKNPNCKALPISLRFDFVTNSRITQLTSINSKNAHVNVFACKDMKFDHIHIIAPKDSPNTDGIHIGSSSNIQILDSTIATGDDCVSMSPGSKNINIRNVTCGPGHGISVGSLGGGPNEEDVNGLTVTNCTFIGTQNGLRVKTWARSYASSVFNLTFEDIIMDNVNNPIIIDQQYCPSRNCEKGDSQVQIRDVKYGNIRGTSSSKIAVAFDCSKGKPCEKIELNNINLTYHGAEGAVASSCSNVKGIANGQQQPGSCI
;
A
#
# COMPACT_ATOMS: atom_id res chain seq x y z
N MET A 1 23.08 20.80 -9.18
CA MET A 1 23.35 20.68 -10.66
C MET A 1 22.12 20.10 -11.35
N VAL A 2 22.01 20.29 -12.69
CA VAL A 2 20.89 19.72 -13.49
C VAL A 2 21.45 18.72 -14.49
N PHE A 3 20.95 17.49 -14.42
CA PHE A 3 21.29 16.38 -15.30
C PHE A 3 20.04 16.04 -16.13
N ASN A 4 20.03 16.37 -17.40
CA ASN A 4 18.89 16.17 -18.29
C ASN A 4 19.08 14.88 -19.09
N VAL A 5 18.20 13.89 -18.92
CA VAL A 5 18.31 12.58 -19.56
C VAL A 5 18.41 12.66 -21.09
N MET A 6 17.72 13.61 -21.73
CA MET A 6 17.80 13.79 -23.18
C MET A 6 19.17 14.28 -23.65
N LYS A 7 19.86 15.12 -22.84
CA LYS A 7 21.23 15.55 -23.16
C LYS A 7 22.25 14.44 -23.03
N ASP A 8 21.93 13.43 -22.22
CA ASP A 8 22.73 12.20 -22.06
C ASP A 8 22.31 11.07 -22.99
N GLY A 9 21.42 11.34 -23.96
CA GLY A 9 21.09 10.43 -25.04
C GLY A 9 19.77 9.64 -24.86
N ALA A 10 18.91 10.02 -23.91
CA ALA A 10 17.60 9.41 -23.81
C ALA A 10 16.70 9.78 -24.99
N VAL A 11 15.95 8.79 -25.49
CA VAL A 11 15.02 8.90 -26.63
C VAL A 11 13.59 8.77 -26.12
N ALA A 12 12.78 9.81 -26.32
CA ALA A 12 11.43 9.91 -25.79
C ALA A 12 10.35 9.39 -26.77
N ASP A 13 10.59 8.25 -27.43
CA ASP A 13 9.73 7.67 -28.47
C ASP A 13 8.77 6.57 -27.95
N GLY A 14 8.88 6.20 -26.66
CA GLY A 14 8.09 5.15 -26.03
C GLY A 14 8.48 3.71 -26.42
N ASN A 15 9.55 3.52 -27.21
CA ASN A 15 9.99 2.22 -27.71
C ASN A 15 11.48 1.94 -27.46
N THR A 16 12.32 2.94 -27.48
CA THR A 16 13.76 2.80 -27.18
C THR A 16 13.99 2.59 -25.69
N ASP A 17 14.72 1.53 -25.32
CA ASP A 17 15.11 1.30 -23.93
C ASP A 17 16.13 2.34 -23.45
N ASN A 18 15.74 3.14 -22.50
CA ASN A 18 16.54 4.21 -21.90
C ASN A 18 17.20 3.82 -20.57
N SER A 19 17.07 2.58 -20.11
CA SER A 19 17.48 2.14 -18.77
C SER A 19 18.92 2.47 -18.44
N LYS A 20 19.84 2.21 -19.36
CA LYS A 20 21.28 2.52 -19.20
C LYS A 20 21.53 4.02 -19.10
N VAL A 21 20.81 4.83 -19.87
CA VAL A 21 20.94 6.29 -19.83
C VAL A 21 20.47 6.81 -18.47
N PHE A 22 19.30 6.38 -18.01
CA PHE A 22 18.74 6.78 -16.72
C PHE A 22 19.65 6.37 -15.56
N GLN A 23 20.19 5.16 -15.58
CA GLN A 23 21.12 4.69 -14.56
C GLN A 23 22.43 5.52 -14.56
N ASN A 24 22.99 5.82 -15.74
CA ASN A 24 24.19 6.65 -15.85
C ASN A 24 23.96 8.08 -15.35
N VAL A 25 22.82 8.69 -15.72
CA VAL A 25 22.45 10.05 -15.28
C VAL A 25 22.25 10.08 -13.77
N PHE A 26 21.54 9.10 -13.21
CA PHE A 26 21.39 8.97 -11.76
C PHE A 26 22.75 8.83 -11.07
N ASN A 27 23.64 7.99 -11.57
CA ASN A 27 24.96 7.78 -10.99
C ASN A 27 25.80 9.10 -10.99
N LYS A 28 25.76 9.87 -12.08
CA LYS A 28 26.40 11.21 -12.14
C LYS A 28 25.84 12.14 -11.07
N ALA A 29 24.52 12.22 -10.94
CA ALA A 29 23.85 13.03 -9.93
C ALA A 29 24.18 12.55 -8.50
N CYS A 30 24.18 11.25 -8.27
CA CYS A 30 24.47 10.62 -6.97
C CYS A 30 25.92 10.83 -6.52
N GLN A 31 26.88 10.92 -7.46
CA GLN A 31 28.29 11.22 -7.18
C GLN A 31 28.59 12.70 -6.97
N SER A 32 27.63 13.58 -7.22
CA SER A 32 27.79 15.02 -7.10
C SER A 32 27.35 15.53 -5.73
N GLU A 33 28.05 16.50 -5.18
CA GLU A 33 27.69 17.15 -3.91
C GLU A 33 26.53 18.14 -4.09
N GLY A 34 25.87 18.51 -2.98
CA GLY A 34 24.81 19.50 -2.94
C GLY A 34 23.45 18.96 -3.45
N ARG A 35 22.69 19.82 -4.15
CA ARG A 35 21.39 19.46 -4.72
C ARG A 35 21.52 19.15 -6.20
N ASN A 36 21.08 17.98 -6.60
CA ASN A 36 21.23 17.44 -7.95
C ASN A 36 19.87 17.05 -8.50
N LEU A 37 19.47 17.66 -9.61
CA LEU A 37 18.22 17.45 -10.31
C LEU A 37 18.45 16.53 -11.51
N VAL A 38 17.87 15.33 -11.50
CA VAL A 38 17.72 14.48 -12.69
C VAL A 38 16.43 14.88 -13.37
N LEU A 39 16.53 15.63 -14.47
CA LEU A 39 15.38 16.13 -15.22
C LEU A 39 14.97 15.14 -16.31
N ILE A 40 13.71 14.68 -16.24
CA ILE A 40 13.06 13.86 -17.26
C ILE A 40 11.98 14.73 -17.94
N PRO A 41 12.27 15.33 -19.10
CA PRO A 41 11.36 16.23 -19.81
C PRO A 41 10.11 15.51 -20.33
N ARG A 42 9.19 16.27 -20.91
CA ARG A 42 7.99 15.70 -21.57
C ARG A 42 8.39 14.70 -22.66
N GLY A 43 7.64 13.62 -22.77
CA GLY A 43 7.83 12.52 -23.70
C GLY A 43 7.59 11.18 -23.04
N THR A 44 7.68 10.10 -23.77
CA THR A 44 7.50 8.73 -23.24
C THR A 44 8.82 7.98 -23.34
N TYR A 45 9.33 7.58 -22.19
CA TYR A 45 10.62 6.88 -22.07
C TYR A 45 10.37 5.44 -21.64
N MET A 46 10.65 4.49 -22.52
CA MET A 46 10.59 3.08 -22.14
C MET A 46 11.82 2.73 -21.30
N LEU A 47 11.60 1.95 -20.26
CA LEU A 47 12.65 1.47 -19.35
C LEU A 47 12.49 -0.03 -19.10
N ALA A 48 13.55 -0.79 -19.27
CA ALA A 48 13.71 -2.08 -18.64
C ALA A 48 13.87 -1.93 -17.11
N PRO A 49 13.81 -3.00 -16.32
CA PRO A 49 14.06 -2.94 -14.89
C PRO A 49 15.40 -2.28 -14.54
N ILE A 50 15.37 -1.32 -13.60
CA ILE A 50 16.58 -0.59 -13.16
C ILE A 50 16.68 -0.51 -11.64
N VAL A 51 17.92 -0.52 -11.15
CA VAL A 51 18.24 -0.26 -9.74
C VAL A 51 19.10 0.98 -9.63
N LEU A 52 18.58 2.01 -8.98
CA LEU A 52 19.21 3.30 -8.72
C LEU A 52 19.75 3.30 -7.28
N LYS A 53 21.04 3.01 -7.15
CA LYS A 53 21.65 2.66 -5.87
C LYS A 53 22.52 3.78 -5.32
N GLY A 54 22.28 4.13 -4.05
CA GLY A 54 23.16 4.98 -3.22
C GLY A 54 24.34 4.19 -2.60
N PRO A 55 25.04 4.75 -1.61
CA PRO A 55 24.75 6.07 -1.05
C PRO A 55 25.14 7.22 -1.98
N CYS A 56 24.34 8.29 -1.98
CA CYS A 56 24.62 9.49 -2.75
C CYS A 56 25.36 10.55 -1.92
N LYS A 57 26.28 11.29 -2.54
CA LYS A 57 27.03 12.38 -1.90
C LYS A 57 26.15 13.56 -1.53
N GLY A 58 25.17 13.88 -2.38
CA GLY A 58 24.22 14.97 -2.19
C GLY A 58 22.76 14.53 -2.26
N GLN A 59 21.86 15.48 -2.13
CA GLN A 59 20.44 15.27 -2.39
C GLN A 59 20.22 15.01 -3.88
N VAL A 60 19.42 14.00 -4.21
CA VAL A 60 19.00 13.71 -5.59
C VAL A 60 17.50 13.95 -5.74
N GLU A 61 17.13 14.83 -6.66
CA GLU A 61 15.76 15.00 -7.09
C GLU A 61 15.56 14.37 -8.48
N PHE A 62 14.64 13.41 -8.57
CA PHE A 62 14.22 12.79 -9.82
C PHE A 62 12.94 13.49 -10.26
N HIS A 63 13.07 14.47 -11.17
CA HIS A 63 11.98 15.34 -11.59
C HIS A 63 11.38 14.86 -12.89
N ILE A 64 10.26 14.14 -12.78
CA ILE A 64 9.58 13.46 -13.88
C ILE A 64 8.47 14.36 -14.39
N ILE A 65 8.58 14.88 -15.61
CA ILE A 65 7.52 15.62 -16.31
C ILE A 65 6.85 14.72 -17.35
N GLY A 66 7.64 13.83 -17.95
CA GLY A 66 7.19 12.87 -18.96
C GLY A 66 6.55 11.61 -18.38
N THR A 67 6.40 10.60 -19.22
CA THR A 67 5.92 9.27 -18.85
C THR A 67 7.09 8.28 -18.91
N LEU A 68 7.28 7.53 -17.82
CA LEU A 68 8.12 6.33 -17.81
C LEU A 68 7.22 5.13 -18.10
N LYS A 69 7.60 4.29 -19.03
CA LYS A 69 6.80 3.16 -19.52
C LYS A 69 7.60 1.86 -19.35
N ALA A 70 7.01 0.87 -18.68
CA ALA A 70 7.63 -0.45 -18.54
C ALA A 70 7.62 -1.24 -19.84
N LEU A 71 8.52 -2.23 -19.93
CA LEU A 71 8.48 -3.22 -21.01
C LEU A 71 7.19 -4.04 -20.96
N ILE A 72 6.66 -4.38 -22.12
CA ILE A 72 5.53 -5.32 -22.25
C ILE A 72 6.02 -6.75 -22.00
N ASP A 73 7.10 -7.15 -22.66
CA ASP A 73 7.67 -8.48 -22.59
C ASP A 73 8.89 -8.52 -21.65
N GLU A 74 8.81 -9.33 -20.61
CA GLU A 74 9.91 -9.56 -19.67
C GLU A 74 10.55 -10.94 -19.90
N THR A 75 10.80 -11.29 -21.13
CA THR A 75 11.60 -12.48 -21.49
C THR A 75 13.06 -12.36 -21.06
N SER A 76 13.39 -11.28 -20.32
CA SER A 76 14.72 -11.14 -19.73
C SER A 76 14.97 -12.27 -18.72
N THR A 77 16.06 -12.96 -18.91
CA THR A 77 16.58 -14.07 -18.09
C THR A 77 16.93 -13.68 -16.65
N VAL A 78 16.64 -12.44 -16.24
CA VAL A 78 16.92 -11.90 -14.91
C VAL A 78 15.64 -11.99 -14.07
N ASP A 79 15.75 -12.64 -12.95
CA ASP A 79 14.65 -12.86 -11.99
C ASP A 79 14.35 -11.57 -11.20
N ILE A 80 13.88 -10.53 -11.91
CA ILE A 80 13.64 -9.20 -11.35
C ILE A 80 12.13 -9.05 -11.15
N ASN A 81 11.71 -9.00 -9.88
CA ASN A 81 10.31 -8.78 -9.49
C ASN A 81 9.98 -7.31 -9.21
N HIS A 82 10.74 -6.37 -9.79
CA HIS A 82 10.53 -4.93 -9.63
C HIS A 82 11.05 -4.18 -10.86
N TRP A 83 10.40 -3.08 -11.20
CA TRP A 83 10.71 -2.27 -12.39
C TRP A 83 11.70 -1.14 -12.07
N ILE A 84 11.32 -0.19 -11.22
CA ILE A 84 12.21 0.92 -10.80
C ILE A 84 12.48 0.77 -9.30
N THR A 85 13.74 0.61 -8.92
CA THR A 85 14.14 0.49 -7.52
C THR A 85 15.11 1.59 -7.13
N PHE A 86 14.79 2.30 -6.06
CA PHE A 86 15.73 3.15 -5.34
C PHE A 86 16.23 2.40 -4.11
N GLN A 87 17.54 2.25 -3.98
CA GLN A 87 18.13 1.46 -2.90
C GLN A 87 19.25 2.22 -2.19
N TYR A 88 19.22 2.26 -0.85
CA TYR A 88 20.22 2.95 -0.01
C TYR A 88 20.40 4.44 -0.35
N VAL A 89 19.33 5.14 -0.71
CA VAL A 89 19.37 6.57 -1.01
C VAL A 89 18.83 7.37 0.18
N ASP A 90 19.61 8.35 0.63
CA ASP A 90 19.17 9.33 1.62
C ASP A 90 18.78 10.64 0.93
N ARG A 91 17.72 11.29 1.40
CA ARG A 91 17.20 12.56 0.88
C ARG A 91 16.82 12.53 -0.60
N LEU A 92 16.18 11.44 -1.04
CA LEU A 92 15.61 11.34 -2.38
C LEU A 92 14.35 12.20 -2.48
N VAL A 93 14.20 12.91 -3.59
CA VAL A 93 12.95 13.59 -3.97
C VAL A 93 12.48 13.05 -5.32
N LEU A 94 11.25 12.53 -5.39
CA LEU A 94 10.56 12.30 -6.66
C LEU A 94 9.46 13.35 -6.82
N SER A 95 9.46 14.04 -7.97
CA SER A 95 8.54 15.15 -8.22
C SER A 95 8.23 15.33 -9.71
N GLY A 96 7.48 16.36 -10.08
CA GLY A 96 7.34 16.80 -11.46
C GLY A 96 5.98 16.55 -12.13
N GLY A 97 5.08 15.83 -11.47
CA GLY A 97 3.72 15.58 -12.00
C GLY A 97 3.66 14.56 -13.13
N GLY A 98 4.75 13.83 -13.39
CA GLY A 98 4.83 12.83 -14.45
C GLY A 98 4.16 11.50 -14.09
N LYS A 99 4.26 10.55 -15.02
CA LYS A 99 3.55 9.28 -14.97
C LYS A 99 4.49 8.09 -15.01
N LEU A 100 4.19 7.06 -14.22
CA LEU A 100 4.73 5.71 -14.33
C LEU A 100 3.63 4.81 -14.90
N ASP A 101 3.88 4.18 -16.04
CA ASP A 101 2.98 3.22 -16.67
C ASP A 101 3.58 1.83 -16.62
N GLY A 102 3.08 1.00 -15.72
CA GLY A 102 3.59 -0.36 -15.48
C GLY A 102 3.21 -1.37 -16.55
N GLN A 103 2.34 -1.03 -17.52
CA GLN A 103 1.88 -1.93 -18.59
C GLN A 103 1.24 -3.24 -18.07
N GLY A 104 0.56 -3.17 -16.92
CA GLY A 104 -0.06 -4.32 -16.23
C GLY A 104 -0.99 -5.18 -17.07
N PRO A 105 -1.87 -4.62 -17.93
CA PRO A 105 -2.77 -5.42 -18.77
C PRO A 105 -2.06 -6.47 -19.63
N SER A 106 -0.80 -6.26 -19.97
CA SER A 106 0.00 -7.23 -20.76
C SER A 106 0.44 -8.47 -19.95
N ALA A 107 0.30 -8.44 -18.63
CA ALA A 107 0.85 -9.48 -17.74
C ALA A 107 -0.16 -10.07 -16.74
N TRP A 108 -1.32 -9.43 -16.52
CA TRP A 108 -2.25 -9.87 -15.47
C TRP A 108 -2.84 -11.25 -15.71
N ASP A 109 -3.06 -11.65 -16.98
CA ASP A 109 -3.56 -12.99 -17.31
C ASP A 109 -2.55 -14.09 -16.97
N ASP A 110 -1.26 -13.76 -16.93
CA ASP A 110 -0.17 -14.67 -16.55
C ASP A 110 0.02 -14.78 -15.02
N ASN A 111 -0.67 -13.96 -14.24
CA ASN A 111 -0.61 -14.00 -12.78
C ASN A 111 -1.33 -15.23 -12.23
N THR A 112 -0.58 -16.29 -12.02
CA THR A 112 -1.08 -17.55 -11.44
C THR A 112 -0.85 -17.68 -9.94
N CYS A 113 -0.32 -16.66 -9.26
CA CYS A 113 0.15 -16.74 -7.87
C CYS A 113 -0.95 -17.10 -6.85
N SER A 114 -2.20 -16.78 -7.14
CA SER A 114 -3.33 -17.20 -6.31
C SER A 114 -3.58 -18.72 -6.34
N LYS A 115 -3.06 -19.43 -7.34
CA LYS A 115 -3.30 -20.87 -7.56
C LYS A 115 -2.01 -21.70 -7.57
N ASN A 116 -0.87 -21.08 -7.82
CA ASN A 116 0.43 -21.73 -7.97
C ASN A 116 1.43 -21.15 -6.96
N PRO A 117 1.81 -21.89 -5.90
CA PRO A 117 2.78 -21.40 -4.91
C PRO A 117 4.20 -21.20 -5.46
N ASN A 118 4.49 -21.75 -6.64
CA ASN A 118 5.77 -21.60 -7.34
C ASN A 118 5.68 -20.58 -8.49
N CYS A 119 4.66 -19.73 -8.51
CA CYS A 119 4.55 -18.69 -9.53
C CYS A 119 5.68 -17.68 -9.43
N LYS A 120 6.05 -17.09 -10.54
CA LYS A 120 6.89 -15.90 -10.58
C LYS A 120 6.05 -14.67 -10.23
N ALA A 121 6.44 -13.95 -9.18
CA ALA A 121 5.77 -12.68 -8.87
C ALA A 121 6.00 -11.67 -10.00
N LEU A 122 4.93 -11.01 -10.44
CA LEU A 122 5.02 -9.94 -11.42
C LEU A 122 5.76 -8.72 -10.83
N PRO A 123 6.40 -7.87 -11.64
CA PRO A 123 7.16 -6.73 -11.15
C PRO A 123 6.33 -5.66 -10.47
N ILE A 124 6.83 -5.21 -9.33
CA ILE A 124 6.39 -3.99 -8.65
C ILE A 124 6.86 -2.78 -9.45
N SER A 125 6.00 -1.76 -9.62
CA SER A 125 6.35 -0.59 -10.43
C SER A 125 7.43 0.28 -9.81
N LEU A 126 7.31 0.62 -8.53
CA LEU A 126 8.26 1.49 -7.83
C LEU A 126 8.61 0.90 -6.47
N ARG A 127 9.88 0.62 -6.25
CA ARG A 127 10.36 0.02 -5.01
C ARG A 127 11.39 0.92 -4.32
N PHE A 128 11.24 1.04 -3.01
CA PHE A 128 12.19 1.71 -2.14
C PHE A 128 12.73 0.70 -1.13
N ASP A 129 14.05 0.48 -1.15
CA ASP A 129 14.73 -0.38 -0.19
C ASP A 129 15.77 0.45 0.59
N PHE A 130 15.65 0.48 1.92
CA PHE A 130 16.60 1.19 2.79
C PHE A 130 16.76 2.67 2.43
N VAL A 131 15.65 3.31 2.00
CA VAL A 131 15.62 4.73 1.65
C VAL A 131 15.24 5.55 2.89
N THR A 132 15.89 6.70 3.08
CA THR A 132 15.67 7.52 4.28
C THR A 132 15.45 8.99 3.94
N ASN A 133 14.76 9.74 4.84
CA ASN A 133 14.58 11.19 4.78
C ASN A 133 14.08 11.70 3.41
N SER A 134 13.13 11.00 2.80
CA SER A 134 12.79 11.15 1.38
C SER A 134 11.35 11.58 1.16
N ARG A 135 11.09 12.20 0.00
CA ARG A 135 9.76 12.68 -0.36
C ARG A 135 9.40 12.31 -1.80
N ILE A 136 8.21 11.77 -1.95
CA ILE A 136 7.59 11.45 -3.24
C ILE A 136 6.34 12.33 -3.37
N THR A 137 6.28 13.18 -4.38
CA THR A 137 5.19 14.15 -4.50
C THR A 137 4.73 14.31 -5.95
N GLN A 138 3.40 14.49 -6.12
CA GLN A 138 2.80 14.77 -7.43
C GLN A 138 3.17 13.72 -8.48
N LEU A 139 3.12 12.44 -8.13
CA LEU A 139 3.41 11.34 -9.03
C LEU A 139 2.13 10.57 -9.37
N THR A 140 1.97 10.21 -10.63
CA THR A 140 0.89 9.32 -11.07
C THR A 140 1.47 7.95 -11.42
N SER A 141 0.94 6.88 -10.81
CA SER A 141 1.28 5.49 -11.17
C SER A 141 0.06 4.79 -11.72
N ILE A 142 0.16 4.24 -12.93
CA ILE A 142 -0.94 3.55 -13.58
C ILE A 142 -0.57 2.13 -13.95
N ASN A 143 -1.55 1.23 -13.90
CA ASN A 143 -1.48 -0.12 -14.44
C ASN A 143 -0.20 -0.86 -14.05
N SER A 144 0.11 -0.90 -12.76
CA SER A 144 1.22 -1.73 -12.30
C SER A 144 0.93 -3.21 -12.56
N LYS A 145 1.96 -3.99 -12.88
CA LYS A 145 1.80 -5.44 -13.05
C LYS A 145 1.54 -6.16 -11.73
N ASN A 146 2.05 -5.61 -10.63
CA ASN A 146 1.87 -6.04 -9.25
C ASN A 146 1.63 -4.78 -8.39
N ALA A 147 2.07 -4.71 -7.14
CA ALA A 147 1.98 -3.50 -6.34
C ALA A 147 2.55 -2.26 -7.06
N HIS A 148 1.89 -1.12 -6.92
CA HIS A 148 2.36 0.13 -7.51
C HIS A 148 3.59 0.67 -6.80
N VAL A 149 3.55 0.69 -5.47
CA VAL A 149 4.66 1.17 -4.64
C VAL A 149 4.94 0.17 -3.53
N ASN A 150 6.21 -0.19 -3.35
CA ASN A 150 6.66 -0.98 -2.21
C ASN A 150 7.72 -0.19 -1.42
N VAL A 151 7.56 -0.15 -0.09
CA VAL A 151 8.43 0.56 0.85
C VAL A 151 8.96 -0.46 1.85
N PHE A 152 10.22 -0.84 1.71
CA PHE A 152 10.84 -1.87 2.53
C PHE A 152 12.07 -1.36 3.28
N ALA A 153 12.10 -1.56 4.59
CA ALA A 153 13.18 -1.14 5.48
C ALA A 153 13.56 0.36 5.33
N CYS A 154 12.55 1.20 5.09
CA CYS A 154 12.68 2.63 4.90
C CYS A 154 12.36 3.41 6.18
N LYS A 155 12.83 4.66 6.24
CA LYS A 155 12.58 5.52 7.38
C LYS A 155 12.41 6.98 6.97
N ASP A 156 11.48 7.68 7.65
CA ASP A 156 11.24 9.12 7.45
C ASP A 156 10.91 9.45 5.98
N MET A 157 9.88 8.80 5.43
CA MET A 157 9.41 9.05 4.07
C MET A 157 8.03 9.69 4.03
N LYS A 158 7.83 10.58 3.08
CA LYS A 158 6.55 11.25 2.82
C LYS A 158 6.10 11.02 1.39
N PHE A 159 4.89 10.50 1.23
CA PHE A 159 4.13 10.42 -0.02
C PHE A 159 3.03 11.47 0.02
N ASP A 160 2.95 12.33 -0.99
CA ASP A 160 2.13 13.53 -0.94
C ASP A 160 1.57 13.86 -2.34
N HIS A 161 0.24 13.99 -2.48
CA HIS A 161 -0.41 14.18 -3.77
C HIS A 161 -0.07 13.08 -4.80
N ILE A 162 -0.17 11.82 -4.37
CA ILE A 162 0.06 10.66 -5.21
C ILE A 162 -1.26 10.19 -5.83
N HIS A 163 -1.23 9.88 -7.12
CA HIS A 163 -2.36 9.30 -7.83
C HIS A 163 -2.00 7.89 -8.30
N ILE A 164 -2.70 6.89 -7.79
CA ILE A 164 -2.48 5.49 -8.17
C ILE A 164 -3.77 4.94 -8.79
N ILE A 165 -3.65 4.36 -9.98
CA ILE A 165 -4.81 3.92 -10.76
C ILE A 165 -4.54 2.57 -11.43
N ALA A 166 -5.41 1.60 -11.17
CA ALA A 166 -5.53 0.34 -11.89
C ALA A 166 -7.01 -0.10 -11.92
N PRO A 167 -7.43 -0.98 -12.83
CA PRO A 167 -8.78 -1.55 -12.83
C PRO A 167 -9.10 -2.26 -11.52
N LYS A 168 -10.37 -2.23 -11.11
CA LYS A 168 -10.84 -2.86 -9.86
C LYS A 168 -10.62 -4.37 -9.77
N ASP A 169 -10.46 -5.03 -10.88
CA ASP A 169 -10.25 -6.47 -11.05
C ASP A 169 -8.80 -6.85 -11.38
N SER A 170 -7.88 -5.87 -11.38
CA SER A 170 -6.46 -6.13 -11.58
C SER A 170 -5.86 -6.86 -10.38
N PRO A 171 -5.13 -7.98 -10.58
CA PRO A 171 -4.67 -8.82 -9.47
C PRO A 171 -3.44 -8.21 -8.79
N ASN A 172 -3.44 -8.22 -7.45
CA ASN A 172 -2.31 -7.83 -6.59
C ASN A 172 -1.77 -6.41 -6.84
N THR A 173 -2.62 -5.51 -7.32
CA THR A 173 -2.24 -4.13 -7.60
C THR A 173 -2.39 -3.23 -6.37
N ASP A 174 -1.80 -3.64 -5.25
CA ASP A 174 -1.73 -2.79 -4.05
C ASP A 174 -1.24 -1.38 -4.42
N GLY A 175 -1.84 -0.36 -3.84
CA GLY A 175 -1.40 1.02 -4.06
C GLY A 175 -0.02 1.27 -3.44
N ILE A 176 0.07 1.25 -2.11
CA ILE A 176 1.32 1.41 -1.36
C ILE A 176 1.44 0.29 -0.33
N HIS A 177 2.42 -0.60 -0.52
CA HIS A 177 2.75 -1.67 0.41
C HIS A 177 3.95 -1.28 1.28
N ILE A 178 3.82 -1.38 2.61
CA ILE A 178 4.84 -0.95 3.58
C ILE A 178 5.24 -2.16 4.44
N GLY A 179 6.55 -2.44 4.53
CA GLY A 179 7.07 -3.48 5.41
C GLY A 179 8.39 -3.04 6.08
N SER A 180 8.63 -3.46 7.32
CA SER A 180 9.86 -3.19 8.10
C SER A 180 10.28 -1.71 8.09
N SER A 181 9.32 -0.77 7.99
CA SER A 181 9.56 0.65 7.77
C SER A 181 8.97 1.50 8.88
N SER A 182 9.53 2.68 9.10
CA SER A 182 9.09 3.57 10.18
C SER A 182 8.96 5.03 9.75
N ASN A 183 8.03 5.76 10.42
CA ASN A 183 7.76 7.17 10.15
C ASN A 183 7.39 7.43 8.69
N ILE A 184 6.44 6.69 8.18
CA ILE A 184 5.93 6.84 6.81
C ILE A 184 4.65 7.67 6.82
N GLN A 185 4.57 8.68 5.99
CA GLN A 185 3.41 9.54 5.83
C GLN A 185 2.83 9.40 4.42
N ILE A 186 1.51 9.21 4.32
CA ILE A 186 0.77 9.21 3.05
C ILE A 186 -0.33 10.24 3.18
N LEU A 187 -0.22 11.31 2.42
CA LEU A 187 -1.07 12.49 2.55
C LEU A 187 -1.70 12.89 1.22
N ASP A 188 -2.91 13.46 1.30
CA ASP A 188 -3.57 14.19 0.21
C ASP A 188 -3.53 13.41 -1.13
N SER A 189 -3.86 12.12 -1.10
CA SER A 189 -3.63 11.20 -2.22
C SER A 189 -4.89 10.45 -2.63
N THR A 190 -4.91 9.94 -3.86
CA THR A 190 -6.02 9.13 -4.40
C THR A 190 -5.48 7.78 -4.88
N ILE A 191 -6.08 6.70 -4.41
CA ILE A 191 -5.66 5.34 -4.72
C ILE A 191 -6.88 4.51 -5.14
N ALA A 192 -6.89 4.07 -6.40
CA ALA A 192 -7.96 3.30 -7.02
C ALA A 192 -7.33 2.08 -7.72
N THR A 193 -7.46 0.89 -7.16
CA THR A 193 -6.74 -0.31 -7.61
C THR A 193 -7.60 -1.57 -7.48
N GLY A 194 -7.04 -2.72 -7.82
CA GLY A 194 -7.71 -4.02 -7.67
C GLY A 194 -7.40 -4.74 -6.36
N ASP A 195 -6.50 -4.19 -5.51
CA ASP A 195 -6.13 -4.77 -4.22
C ASP A 195 -6.12 -3.69 -3.11
N ASP A 196 -5.35 -3.86 -2.05
CA ASP A 196 -5.30 -2.91 -0.93
C ASP A 196 -4.82 -1.52 -1.39
N CYS A 197 -5.52 -0.45 -0.99
CA CYS A 197 -5.05 0.91 -1.26
C CYS A 197 -3.73 1.18 -0.54
N VAL A 198 -3.67 0.83 0.72
CA VAL A 198 -2.44 0.82 1.52
C VAL A 198 -2.43 -0.45 2.34
N SER A 199 -1.32 -1.18 2.33
CA SER A 199 -1.12 -2.36 3.14
C SER A 199 0.15 -2.25 4.00
N MET A 200 0.06 -2.68 5.27
CA MET A 200 1.14 -2.67 6.22
C MET A 200 1.50 -4.09 6.64
N SER A 201 2.71 -4.53 6.32
CA SER A 201 3.30 -5.82 6.70
C SER A 201 4.06 -5.74 8.03
N PRO A 202 4.55 -6.86 8.56
CA PRO A 202 5.34 -6.90 9.79
C PRO A 202 6.46 -5.85 9.83
N GLY A 203 6.74 -5.31 11.01
CA GLY A 203 7.78 -4.31 11.25
C GLY A 203 7.41 -2.89 10.85
N SER A 204 6.18 -2.63 10.42
CA SER A 204 5.70 -1.27 10.14
C SER A 204 5.44 -0.50 11.43
N LYS A 205 6.05 0.68 11.58
CA LYS A 205 6.00 1.50 12.82
C LYS A 205 5.75 2.97 12.51
N ASN A 206 4.84 3.61 13.25
CA ASN A 206 4.53 5.04 13.12
C ASN A 206 4.12 5.43 11.68
N ILE A 207 3.07 4.83 11.19
CA ILE A 207 2.50 5.11 9.86
C ILE A 207 1.36 6.12 10.01
N ASN A 208 1.38 7.18 9.21
CA ASN A 208 0.33 8.21 9.21
C ASN A 208 -0.28 8.34 7.82
N ILE A 209 -1.58 8.06 7.71
CA ILE A 209 -2.36 8.16 6.47
C ILE A 209 -3.43 9.22 6.69
N ARG A 210 -3.43 10.29 5.92
CA ARG A 210 -4.37 11.39 6.10
C ARG A 210 -4.84 11.96 4.77
N ASN A 211 -6.15 12.25 4.70
CA ASN A 211 -6.78 12.84 3.53
C ASN A 211 -6.55 12.01 2.25
N VAL A 212 -6.77 10.69 2.37
CA VAL A 212 -6.66 9.75 1.26
C VAL A 212 -8.05 9.30 0.81
N THR A 213 -8.29 9.38 -0.48
CA THR A 213 -9.45 8.75 -1.11
C THR A 213 -9.03 7.38 -1.65
N CYS A 214 -9.66 6.33 -1.14
CA CYS A 214 -9.41 4.94 -1.46
C CYS A 214 -10.63 4.35 -2.17
N GLY A 215 -10.44 3.84 -3.37
CA GLY A 215 -11.51 3.12 -4.08
C GLY A 215 -11.59 3.37 -5.58
N PRO A 216 -11.96 2.30 -6.33
CA PRO A 216 -12.17 0.92 -5.87
C PRO A 216 -10.90 0.27 -5.33
N GLY A 217 -11.04 -0.91 -4.65
CA GLY A 217 -9.92 -1.66 -4.10
C GLY A 217 -10.32 -2.45 -2.85
N HIS A 218 -9.32 -2.91 -2.09
CA HIS A 218 -9.56 -3.70 -0.87
C HIS A 218 -9.45 -2.89 0.43
N GLY A 219 -9.32 -1.56 0.37
CA GLY A 219 -9.27 -0.68 1.54
C GLY A 219 -7.86 -0.47 2.12
N ILE A 220 -7.78 -0.08 3.38
CA ILE A 220 -6.53 0.07 4.13
C ILE A 220 -6.39 -1.13 5.08
N SER A 221 -5.31 -1.89 4.93
CA SER A 221 -5.12 -3.17 5.62
C SER A 221 -3.85 -3.22 6.44
N VAL A 222 -3.96 -3.67 7.68
CA VAL A 222 -2.83 -4.14 8.49
C VAL A 222 -2.72 -5.65 8.32
N GLY A 223 -1.60 -6.13 7.81
CA GLY A 223 -1.37 -7.56 7.55
C GLY A 223 -1.38 -7.92 6.06
N SER A 224 -1.34 -9.22 5.81
CA SER A 224 -1.56 -10.34 6.74
C SER A 224 -0.35 -10.57 7.68
N LEU A 225 -0.63 -10.81 8.96
CA LEU A 225 0.38 -11.01 9.99
C LEU A 225 0.39 -12.46 10.48
N GLY A 226 1.53 -12.90 11.02
CA GLY A 226 1.70 -14.23 11.58
C GLY A 226 2.03 -15.30 10.54
N GLY A 227 2.45 -14.95 9.35
CA GLY A 227 2.82 -15.87 8.28
C GLY A 227 4.18 -16.54 8.47
N GLY A 228 5.08 -15.94 9.26
CA GLY A 228 6.44 -16.44 9.49
C GLY A 228 6.87 -16.40 10.95
N PRO A 229 7.91 -17.19 11.33
CA PRO A 229 8.48 -17.10 12.67
C PRO A 229 9.23 -15.76 12.85
N ASN A 230 9.18 -15.23 14.08
CA ASN A 230 9.89 -14.01 14.48
C ASN A 230 9.49 -12.75 13.66
N GLU A 231 8.26 -12.66 13.19
CA GLU A 231 7.74 -11.43 12.59
C GLU A 231 7.79 -10.28 13.61
N GLU A 232 8.27 -9.13 13.16
CA GLU A 232 8.25 -7.92 13.98
C GLU A 232 6.83 -7.39 14.15
N ASP A 233 6.55 -6.78 15.30
CA ASP A 233 5.27 -6.17 15.60
C ASP A 233 4.93 -5.01 14.65
N VAL A 234 3.63 -4.79 14.43
CA VAL A 234 3.12 -3.55 13.82
C VAL A 234 2.64 -2.62 14.93
N ASN A 235 3.15 -1.39 14.95
CA ASN A 235 2.89 -0.45 16.03
C ASN A 235 2.72 0.98 15.53
N GLY A 236 1.64 1.63 15.94
CA GLY A 236 1.46 3.06 15.69
C GLY A 236 1.00 3.34 14.26
N LEU A 237 -0.26 3.04 13.96
CA LEU A 237 -0.94 3.48 12.75
C LEU A 237 -1.97 4.54 13.08
N THR A 238 -1.97 5.63 12.34
CA THR A 238 -3.02 6.65 12.38
C THR A 238 -3.59 6.87 10.99
N VAL A 239 -4.90 6.66 10.83
CA VAL A 239 -5.65 6.92 9.59
C VAL A 239 -6.72 7.95 9.90
N THR A 240 -6.64 9.13 9.30
CA THR A 240 -7.57 10.21 9.58
C THR A 240 -8.06 10.92 8.33
N ASN A 241 -9.32 11.40 8.38
CA ASN A 241 -9.93 12.18 7.31
C ASN A 241 -9.84 11.46 5.93
N CYS A 242 -10.11 10.16 5.92
CA CYS A 242 -10.05 9.34 4.70
C CYS A 242 -11.45 8.96 4.21
N THR A 243 -11.58 8.76 2.90
CA THR A 243 -12.84 8.35 2.27
C THR A 243 -12.62 7.04 1.50
N PHE A 244 -13.51 6.08 1.73
CA PHE A 244 -13.54 4.80 1.02
C PHE A 244 -14.76 4.75 0.10
N ILE A 245 -14.55 4.43 -1.19
CA ILE A 245 -15.61 4.45 -2.21
C ILE A 245 -15.66 3.10 -2.92
N GLY A 246 -16.73 2.33 -2.68
CA GLY A 246 -16.96 1.04 -3.35
C GLY A 246 -15.87 0.00 -3.13
N THR A 247 -15.15 0.07 -2.03
CA THR A 247 -14.08 -0.87 -1.69
C THR A 247 -14.64 -2.15 -1.08
N GLN A 248 -13.88 -3.24 -1.19
CA GLN A 248 -14.24 -4.50 -0.53
C GLN A 248 -14.17 -4.38 0.99
N ASN A 249 -13.14 -3.72 1.52
CA ASN A 249 -13.04 -3.41 2.94
C ASN A 249 -12.77 -1.92 3.13
N GLY A 250 -13.09 -1.40 4.29
CA GLY A 250 -12.65 -0.08 4.72
C GLY A 250 -11.34 -0.20 5.52
N LEU A 251 -11.47 -0.33 6.82
CA LEU A 251 -10.37 -0.45 7.76
C LEU A 251 -10.24 -1.92 8.19
N ARG A 252 -9.14 -2.56 7.80
CA ARG A 252 -8.97 -3.99 8.00
C ARG A 252 -7.71 -4.34 8.79
N VAL A 253 -7.83 -5.25 9.76
CA VAL A 253 -6.71 -5.98 10.35
C VAL A 253 -6.87 -7.46 9.99
N LYS A 254 -5.87 -8.08 9.36
CA LYS A 254 -5.92 -9.49 8.94
C LYS A 254 -4.70 -10.26 9.44
N THR A 255 -4.95 -11.42 10.06
CA THR A 255 -3.90 -12.33 10.50
C THR A 255 -4.22 -13.74 10.03
N TRP A 256 -3.20 -14.52 9.72
CA TRP A 256 -3.39 -15.91 9.34
C TRP A 256 -4.03 -16.70 10.47
N ALA A 257 -4.95 -17.60 10.13
CA ALA A 257 -5.34 -18.67 11.02
C ALA A 257 -4.12 -19.54 11.34
N ARG A 258 -4.00 -20.05 12.57
CA ARG A 258 -2.85 -20.84 13.03
C ARG A 258 -1.51 -20.14 12.71
N SER A 259 -1.40 -18.91 13.14
CA SER A 259 -0.27 -18.04 12.84
C SER A 259 0.90 -18.23 13.83
N TYR A 260 2.06 -17.69 13.46
CA TYR A 260 3.14 -17.39 14.42
C TYR A 260 2.77 -16.22 15.32
N ALA A 261 3.46 -16.11 16.45
CA ALA A 261 3.20 -15.05 17.43
C ALA A 261 3.84 -13.73 16.98
N SER A 262 3.05 -12.67 17.05
CA SER A 262 3.46 -11.26 16.93
C SER A 262 2.38 -10.38 17.56
N SER A 263 2.53 -9.05 17.47
CA SER A 263 1.53 -8.12 18.01
C SER A 263 1.24 -6.99 17.03
N VAL A 264 0.01 -6.50 17.08
CA VAL A 264 -0.40 -5.27 16.44
C VAL A 264 -1.12 -4.38 17.45
N PHE A 265 -0.68 -3.13 17.59
CA PHE A 265 -1.20 -2.26 18.63
C PHE A 265 -1.01 -0.76 18.32
N ASN A 266 -1.70 0.09 19.08
CA ASN A 266 -1.72 1.53 18.89
C ASN A 266 -2.22 1.94 17.50
N LEU A 267 -3.39 1.44 17.11
CA LEU A 267 -4.04 1.82 15.86
C LEU A 267 -5.16 2.84 16.16
N THR A 268 -5.18 3.92 15.39
CA THR A 268 -6.22 4.95 15.47
C THR A 268 -6.81 5.20 14.08
N PHE A 269 -8.12 5.07 13.98
CA PHE A 269 -8.89 5.34 12.77
C PHE A 269 -9.95 6.38 13.13
N GLU A 270 -9.90 7.58 12.54
CA GLU A 270 -10.76 8.67 12.93
C GLU A 270 -11.19 9.53 11.74
N ASP A 271 -12.42 10.08 11.82
CA ASP A 271 -13.01 10.94 10.80
C ASP A 271 -13.06 10.27 9.41
N ILE A 272 -13.67 9.08 9.34
CA ILE A 272 -13.70 8.25 8.13
C ILE A 272 -15.08 8.29 7.49
N ILE A 273 -15.09 8.42 6.16
CA ILE A 273 -16.29 8.31 5.33
C ILE A 273 -16.27 6.98 4.56
N MET A 274 -17.36 6.23 4.68
CA MET A 274 -17.61 4.98 3.95
C MET A 274 -18.72 5.21 2.92
N ASP A 275 -18.43 5.02 1.65
CA ASP A 275 -19.42 5.09 0.57
C ASP A 275 -19.52 3.74 -0.13
N ASN A 276 -20.58 3.01 0.16
CA ASN A 276 -20.86 1.69 -0.42
C ASN A 276 -19.71 0.68 -0.23
N VAL A 277 -19.16 0.62 0.98
CA VAL A 277 -18.05 -0.29 1.36
C VAL A 277 -18.62 -1.63 1.81
N ASN A 278 -18.04 -2.77 1.37
CA ASN A 278 -18.60 -4.08 1.70
C ASN A 278 -18.35 -4.45 3.18
N ASN A 279 -17.13 -4.34 3.68
CA ASN A 279 -16.80 -4.56 5.09
C ASN A 279 -16.15 -3.28 5.66
N PRO A 280 -16.94 -2.30 6.15
CA PRO A 280 -16.37 -1.00 6.57
C PRO A 280 -15.33 -1.12 7.68
N ILE A 281 -15.59 -1.89 8.71
CA ILE A 281 -14.69 -2.12 9.85
C ILE A 281 -14.55 -3.62 10.06
N ILE A 282 -13.33 -4.16 9.91
CA ILE A 282 -13.11 -5.60 10.04
C ILE A 282 -11.78 -5.94 10.71
N ILE A 283 -11.84 -6.83 11.71
CA ILE A 283 -10.70 -7.59 12.23
C ILE A 283 -10.95 -9.06 11.88
N ASP A 284 -10.04 -9.65 11.11
CA ASP A 284 -10.14 -11.04 10.64
C ASP A 284 -8.87 -11.82 11.07
N GLN A 285 -8.97 -12.59 12.14
CA GLN A 285 -7.90 -13.49 12.59
C GLN A 285 -8.04 -14.92 12.04
N GLN A 286 -8.90 -15.10 11.06
CA GLN A 286 -9.07 -16.35 10.30
C GLN A 286 -8.79 -16.14 8.81
N TYR A 287 -7.92 -15.14 8.49
CA TYR A 287 -7.63 -14.77 7.11
C TYR A 287 -7.13 -15.96 6.30
N CYS A 288 -7.80 -16.22 5.18
CA CYS A 288 -7.52 -17.34 4.30
C CYS A 288 -7.89 -17.02 2.84
N PRO A 289 -7.03 -16.39 2.09
CA PRO A 289 -7.33 -15.97 0.71
C PRO A 289 -7.52 -17.13 -0.25
N SER A 290 -6.85 -18.27 -0.01
CA SER A 290 -6.94 -19.47 -0.85
C SER A 290 -8.15 -20.37 -0.51
N ARG A 291 -8.89 -20.07 0.58
CA ARG A 291 -9.97 -20.92 1.16
C ARG A 291 -9.52 -22.32 1.59
N ASN A 292 -8.23 -22.60 1.59
CA ASN A 292 -7.65 -23.94 1.88
C ASN A 292 -6.56 -23.86 2.97
N CYS A 293 -6.72 -22.93 3.91
CA CYS A 293 -5.76 -22.72 4.98
C CYS A 293 -6.00 -23.73 6.12
N GLU A 294 -4.94 -24.03 6.85
CA GLU A 294 -5.05 -24.80 8.10
C GLU A 294 -5.90 -24.01 9.11
N LYS A 295 -6.88 -24.68 9.70
CA LYS A 295 -7.70 -24.10 10.77
C LYS A 295 -6.91 -24.06 12.06
N GLY A 296 -7.14 -23.05 12.87
CA GLY A 296 -6.51 -22.92 14.18
C GLY A 296 -6.57 -21.48 14.71
N ASP A 297 -6.15 -21.31 15.95
CA ASP A 297 -6.11 -19.99 16.58
C ASP A 297 -4.93 -19.18 16.09
N SER A 298 -5.18 -17.94 15.66
CA SER A 298 -4.12 -16.97 15.41
C SER A 298 -3.39 -16.66 16.73
N GLN A 299 -2.06 -16.58 16.69
CA GLN A 299 -1.22 -16.22 17.81
C GLN A 299 -0.83 -14.75 17.82
N VAL A 300 -1.39 -13.96 16.89
CA VAL A 300 -1.16 -12.51 16.83
C VAL A 300 -2.03 -11.80 17.86
N GLN A 301 -1.41 -11.03 18.76
CA GLN A 301 -2.15 -10.22 19.73
C GLN A 301 -2.56 -8.88 19.10
N ILE A 302 -3.87 -8.62 19.04
CA ILE A 302 -4.43 -7.34 18.59
C ILE A 302 -4.92 -6.57 19.81
N ARG A 303 -4.44 -5.35 20.02
CA ARG A 303 -4.83 -4.52 21.17
C ARG A 303 -4.66 -3.03 20.92
N ASP A 304 -5.30 -2.23 21.75
CA ASP A 304 -5.22 -0.77 21.71
C ASP A 304 -5.60 -0.21 20.32
N VAL A 305 -6.82 -0.55 19.84
CA VAL A 305 -7.34 -0.13 18.54
C VAL A 305 -8.56 0.78 18.73
N LYS A 306 -8.50 1.99 18.17
CA LYS A 306 -9.55 3.00 18.28
C LYS A 306 -10.19 3.29 16.93
N TYR A 307 -11.51 3.24 16.90
CA TYR A 307 -12.34 3.64 15.77
C TYR A 307 -13.22 4.82 16.21
N GLY A 308 -13.04 5.99 15.62
CA GLY A 308 -13.74 7.21 15.98
C GLY A 308 -14.40 7.92 14.79
N ASN A 309 -15.60 8.45 14.97
CA ASN A 309 -16.29 9.28 13.98
C ASN A 309 -16.35 8.64 12.58
N ILE A 310 -16.75 7.37 12.49
CA ILE A 310 -16.86 6.63 11.23
C ILE A 310 -18.31 6.62 10.77
N ARG A 311 -18.59 7.13 9.58
CA ARG A 311 -19.94 7.29 9.04
C ARG A 311 -20.05 6.92 7.58
N GLY A 312 -21.28 6.63 7.15
CA GLY A 312 -21.61 6.38 5.74
C GLY A 312 -22.38 5.10 5.49
N THR A 313 -22.10 4.44 4.36
CA THR A 313 -22.88 3.29 3.90
C THR A 313 -22.04 2.03 3.73
N SER A 314 -22.62 0.91 4.14
CA SER A 314 -22.14 -0.43 3.85
C SER A 314 -22.90 -1.03 2.68
N SER A 315 -22.23 -1.80 1.82
CA SER A 315 -22.89 -2.62 0.79
C SER A 315 -23.23 -4.03 1.28
N SER A 316 -22.86 -4.39 2.50
CA SER A 316 -23.29 -5.63 3.18
C SER A 316 -23.98 -5.33 4.50
N LYS A 317 -24.76 -6.29 4.96
CA LYS A 317 -25.51 -6.20 6.23
C LYS A 317 -24.57 -6.05 7.44
N ILE A 318 -23.43 -6.74 7.46
CA ILE A 318 -22.47 -6.69 8.57
C ILE A 318 -21.46 -5.56 8.30
N ALA A 319 -21.63 -4.43 8.96
CA ALA A 319 -20.78 -3.26 8.78
C ALA A 319 -19.60 -3.20 9.78
N VAL A 320 -19.72 -3.87 10.92
CA VAL A 320 -18.64 -4.02 11.91
C VAL A 320 -18.47 -5.51 12.21
N ALA A 321 -17.31 -6.05 11.90
CA ALA A 321 -16.99 -7.46 12.07
C ALA A 321 -15.67 -7.64 12.82
N PHE A 322 -15.72 -8.25 14.00
CA PHE A 322 -14.53 -8.61 14.78
C PHE A 322 -14.49 -10.11 14.99
N ASP A 323 -13.74 -10.81 14.15
CA ASP A 323 -13.50 -12.25 14.28
C ASP A 323 -12.11 -12.48 14.90
N CYS A 324 -12.06 -12.32 16.20
CA CYS A 324 -10.83 -12.46 16.98
C CYS A 324 -10.62 -13.90 17.43
N SER A 325 -9.37 -14.33 17.56
CA SER A 325 -8.97 -15.66 17.98
C SER A 325 -9.33 -15.92 19.44
N LYS A 326 -9.82 -17.12 19.74
CA LYS A 326 -10.12 -17.54 21.11
C LYS A 326 -8.86 -17.58 21.98
N GLY A 327 -7.74 -18.04 21.41
CA GLY A 327 -6.45 -18.13 22.11
C GLY A 327 -5.75 -16.77 22.30
N LYS A 328 -6.09 -15.78 21.48
CA LYS A 328 -5.59 -14.40 21.53
C LYS A 328 -6.74 -13.41 21.26
N PRO A 329 -7.64 -13.21 22.23
CA PRO A 329 -8.73 -12.24 22.07
C PRO A 329 -8.21 -10.85 21.76
N CYS A 330 -8.95 -10.09 20.96
CA CYS A 330 -8.66 -8.68 20.76
C CYS A 330 -8.98 -7.90 22.04
N GLU A 331 -8.09 -7.02 22.47
CA GLU A 331 -8.21 -6.31 23.72
C GLU A 331 -8.14 -4.81 23.55
N LYS A 332 -8.85 -4.07 24.42
CA LYS A 332 -8.89 -2.61 24.40
C LYS A 332 -9.28 -2.07 23.02
N ILE A 333 -10.36 -2.60 22.47
CA ILE A 333 -10.98 -2.11 21.25
C ILE A 333 -11.97 -1.00 21.63
N GLU A 334 -11.85 0.16 21.01
CA GLU A 334 -12.71 1.30 21.29
C GLU A 334 -13.53 1.67 20.03
N LEU A 335 -14.86 1.76 20.18
CA LEU A 335 -15.77 2.28 19.17
C LEU A 335 -16.37 3.59 19.67
N ASN A 336 -16.14 4.69 18.98
CA ASN A 336 -16.63 6.01 19.36
C ASN A 336 -17.37 6.66 18.18
N ASN A 337 -18.68 6.92 18.29
CA ASN A 337 -19.51 7.54 17.26
C ASN A 337 -19.42 6.82 15.90
N ILE A 338 -19.90 5.59 15.84
CA ILE A 338 -20.04 4.81 14.61
C ILE A 338 -21.45 5.02 14.04
N ASN A 339 -21.55 5.44 12.77
CA ASN A 339 -22.83 5.68 12.11
C ASN A 339 -22.82 5.15 10.69
N LEU A 340 -22.98 3.84 10.54
CA LEU A 340 -23.01 3.13 9.27
C LEU A 340 -24.42 2.64 8.97
N THR A 341 -24.86 2.78 7.73
CA THR A 341 -26.17 2.32 7.26
C THR A 341 -26.02 1.26 6.17
N TYR A 342 -27.06 0.44 6.03
CA TYR A 342 -27.18 -0.56 4.97
C TYR A 342 -28.59 -0.49 4.39
N HIS A 343 -28.72 -0.48 3.09
CA HIS A 343 -30.01 -0.33 2.39
C HIS A 343 -30.40 -1.54 1.56
N GLY A 344 -29.74 -2.69 1.74
CA GLY A 344 -30.08 -3.93 1.02
C GLY A 344 -31.26 -4.67 1.65
N ALA A 345 -31.67 -5.75 1.00
CA ALA A 345 -32.88 -6.52 1.35
C ALA A 345 -32.73 -7.42 2.58
N GLU A 346 -31.53 -7.59 3.15
CA GLU A 346 -31.26 -8.52 4.24
C GLU A 346 -31.69 -7.99 5.63
N GLY A 347 -32.29 -6.83 5.71
CA GLY A 347 -32.76 -6.18 6.93
C GLY A 347 -31.82 -5.10 7.45
N ALA A 348 -31.90 -4.79 8.75
CA ALA A 348 -31.11 -3.72 9.32
C ALA A 348 -29.60 -4.01 9.33
N VAL A 349 -28.79 -2.96 9.27
CA VAL A 349 -27.34 -3.05 9.45
C VAL A 349 -27.02 -3.71 10.80
N ALA A 350 -25.97 -4.53 10.83
CA ALA A 350 -25.62 -5.32 12.03
C ALA A 350 -24.09 -5.30 12.28
N SER A 351 -23.73 -5.64 13.50
CA SER A 351 -22.37 -5.93 13.93
C SER A 351 -22.24 -7.42 14.32
N SER A 352 -21.03 -7.96 14.21
CA SER A 352 -20.69 -9.34 14.58
C SER A 352 -19.36 -9.38 15.29
N CYS A 353 -19.31 -9.92 16.50
CA CYS A 353 -18.10 -9.97 17.30
C CYS A 353 -17.87 -11.38 17.89
N SER A 354 -16.61 -11.80 17.86
CA SER A 354 -16.12 -13.01 18.54
C SER A 354 -14.84 -12.68 19.29
N ASN A 355 -14.75 -13.09 20.57
CA ASN A 355 -13.53 -13.00 21.39
C ASN A 355 -12.89 -11.60 21.41
N VAL A 356 -13.69 -10.56 21.53
CA VAL A 356 -13.23 -9.17 21.62
C VAL A 356 -13.60 -8.56 22.97
N LYS A 357 -12.69 -7.76 23.52
CA LYS A 357 -12.90 -6.99 24.76
C LYS A 357 -12.65 -5.51 24.47
N GLY A 358 -13.61 -4.68 24.79
CA GLY A 358 -13.53 -3.27 24.49
C GLY A 358 -14.64 -2.44 25.10
N ILE A 359 -14.77 -1.22 24.62
CA ILE A 359 -15.83 -0.28 25.02
C ILE A 359 -16.41 0.41 23.79
N ALA A 360 -17.69 0.72 23.87
CA ALA A 360 -18.38 1.50 22.86
C ALA A 360 -19.00 2.75 23.48
N ASN A 361 -18.74 3.91 22.90
CA ASN A 361 -19.21 5.20 23.41
C ASN A 361 -19.90 6.00 22.30
N GLY A 362 -20.80 6.89 22.70
CA GLY A 362 -21.54 7.76 21.78
C GLY A 362 -22.52 6.97 20.90
N GLN A 363 -22.84 7.52 19.74
CA GLN A 363 -23.75 6.89 18.79
C GLN A 363 -23.15 5.59 18.24
N GLN A 364 -23.97 4.53 18.23
CA GLN A 364 -23.59 3.23 17.66
C GLN A 364 -24.67 2.74 16.68
N GLN A 365 -24.36 2.80 15.40
CA GLN A 365 -25.15 2.19 14.33
C GLN A 365 -24.18 1.50 13.34
N PRO A 366 -24.22 0.16 13.25
CA PRO A 366 -25.06 -0.78 14.00
C PRO A 366 -24.82 -0.72 15.51
N GLY A 367 -25.76 -1.27 16.27
CA GLY A 367 -25.59 -1.47 17.71
C GLY A 367 -24.27 -2.22 18.00
N SER A 368 -23.53 -1.80 19.01
CA SER A 368 -22.25 -2.40 19.35
C SER A 368 -22.39 -3.86 19.77
N CYS A 369 -21.39 -4.66 19.40
CA CYS A 369 -21.24 -6.06 19.82
C CYS A 369 -20.06 -6.27 20.81
N ILE A 370 -19.42 -5.19 21.28
CA ILE A 370 -18.35 -5.22 22.29
C ILE A 370 -18.82 -4.58 23.59
#